data_5e0fcf4c50d86c052c5d73381c0a3c1d
#
_entry.id   5e0fcf4c50d86c052c5d73381c0a3c1d
#
_cell.length_a   1.000
_cell.length_b   1.000
_cell.length_c   1.000
_cell.angle_alpha   90.00
_cell.angle_beta   90.00
_cell.angle_gamma   90.00
#
_symmetry.space_group_name_H-M   'P 1'
#
loop_
_entity.id
_entity.type
_entity.pdbx_description
1 polymer ?
#
loop_
_entity_poly.entity_id
_entity_poly.type
_entity_poly.pdbx_seq_one_letter_code
_entity_poly.pdbx_strand_id
1 'polypeptide(L)'
;MSLSFQHYCASKSAVLHFNFKGLDVSNQEILKRQVALGVSGGIAAYKSIEVLRGLQRAGCDVRVAMTRHACEFIQPLTFRALTGTYVLVDDYAPDNPDPIAHITFSQTIDLFIIAPATANILAKMANGIADDFLTSTYLACTAPVIVAPAMNTTMWHHPATQRNVQRLKEAGVHIIEPDEGEMACGTIGPGRLSAPEQDCRESP
;
A
#
# COMPACT_ATOMS: atom_id res chain seq x y z
N MET A 1 -18.80 17.44 1.15
CA MET A 1 -17.83 18.34 1.78
C MET A 1 -16.49 18.10 1.10
N SER A 2 -16.02 19.08 0.33
CA SER A 2 -14.83 18.99 -0.51
C SER A 2 -13.57 19.11 0.36
N LEU A 3 -12.75 18.07 0.38
CA LEU A 3 -11.40 18.13 0.94
C LEU A 3 -10.48 18.72 -0.15
N SER A 4 -10.18 20.00 -0.04
CA SER A 4 -9.23 20.67 -0.90
C SER A 4 -7.81 20.27 -0.50
N PHE A 5 -7.14 19.50 -1.36
CA PHE A 5 -5.69 19.31 -1.33
C PHE A 5 -5.02 20.58 -1.89
N GLN A 6 -4.68 21.54 -1.04
CA GLN A 6 -3.85 22.66 -1.46
C GLN A 6 -2.37 22.34 -1.25
N HIS A 7 -1.66 22.29 -2.38
CA HIS A 7 -0.24 22.61 -2.61
C HIS A 7 0.78 22.18 -1.55
N TYR A 8 1.46 21.10 -1.84
CA TYR A 8 2.80 20.89 -1.30
C TYR A 8 3.76 20.63 -2.46
N CYS A 9 4.30 21.70 -2.98
CA CYS A 9 5.50 21.68 -3.82
C CYS A 9 6.44 22.74 -3.26
N ALA A 10 7.44 22.32 -2.49
CA ALA A 10 8.79 22.89 -2.42
C ALA A 10 9.58 22.24 -1.28
N SER A 11 10.78 21.80 -1.65
CA SER A 11 11.89 21.32 -0.83
C SER A 11 11.84 19.88 -0.30
N LYS A 12 12.67 19.05 -0.90
CA LYS A 12 13.47 17.91 -0.40
C LYS A 12 13.17 17.50 1.06
N SER A 13 12.13 16.72 1.27
CA SER A 13 11.84 15.80 2.37
C SER A 13 10.43 15.26 2.22
N ALA A 14 10.22 14.27 1.37
CA ALA A 14 8.95 13.56 1.29
C ALA A 14 8.91 12.47 2.37
N VAL A 15 8.99 12.87 3.62
CA VAL A 15 8.40 12.09 4.71
C VAL A 15 6.92 12.04 4.42
N LEU A 16 6.31 10.85 4.44
CA LEU A 16 4.86 10.69 4.50
C LEU A 16 4.33 11.42 5.75
N HIS A 17 4.33 12.74 5.70
CA HIS A 17 3.63 13.59 6.66
C HIS A 17 2.16 13.58 6.22
N PHE A 18 1.43 12.55 6.63
CA PHE A 18 -0.01 12.63 6.68
C PHE A 18 -0.38 13.71 7.70
N ASN A 19 -0.52 14.95 7.21
CA ASN A 19 -0.94 16.08 8.04
C ASN A 19 -2.45 15.98 8.27
N PHE A 20 -2.85 15.30 9.34
CA PHE A 20 -4.23 15.20 9.81
C PHE A 20 -4.73 16.48 10.51
N LYS A 21 -4.31 17.67 10.06
CA LYS A 21 -4.86 18.93 10.56
C LYS A 21 -6.30 19.11 10.05
N GLY A 22 -7.25 18.86 10.95
CA GLY A 22 -8.68 19.12 10.71
C GLY A 22 -9.64 18.28 11.53
N LEU A 23 -9.17 17.46 12.45
CA LEU A 23 -10.02 16.78 13.42
C LEU A 23 -9.78 17.39 14.81
N ASP A 24 -10.83 17.95 15.36
CA ASP A 24 -10.88 18.48 16.72
C ASP A 24 -10.51 17.37 17.73
N VAL A 25 -9.33 17.47 18.34
CA VAL A 25 -8.78 16.48 19.26
C VAL A 25 -8.99 17.01 20.68
N SER A 26 -10.22 17.28 21.06
CA SER A 26 -10.58 17.49 22.44
C SER A 26 -11.14 16.22 23.06
N ASN A 27 -10.29 15.51 23.83
CA ASN A 27 -10.68 14.51 24.82
C ASN A 27 -11.31 13.19 24.32
N GLN A 28 -10.78 12.56 23.27
CA GLN A 28 -11.02 11.16 22.98
C GLN A 28 -9.70 10.39 23.04
N GLU A 29 -9.73 9.18 23.62
CA GLU A 29 -8.65 8.19 23.50
C GLU A 29 -8.13 8.22 22.08
N ILE A 30 -6.81 8.35 21.91
CA ILE A 30 -6.17 8.37 20.57
C ILE A 30 -6.38 6.97 19.97
N LEU A 31 -7.51 6.78 19.33
CA LEU A 31 -7.77 5.59 18.53
C LEU A 31 -6.71 5.53 17.44
N LYS A 32 -5.84 4.54 17.52
CA LYS A 32 -4.83 4.29 16.48
C LYS A 32 -5.53 4.09 15.15
N ARG A 33 -5.10 4.82 14.11
CA ARG A 33 -5.62 4.63 12.76
C ARG A 33 -5.36 3.20 12.29
N GLN A 34 -6.41 2.56 11.81
CA GLN A 34 -6.34 1.20 11.26
C GLN A 34 -5.92 1.28 9.79
N VAL A 35 -4.73 0.83 9.49
CA VAL A 35 -4.21 0.84 8.12
C VAL A 35 -4.05 -0.57 7.60
N ALA A 36 -4.65 -0.87 6.44
CA ALA A 36 -4.34 -2.07 5.70
C ALA A 36 -3.11 -1.86 4.82
N LEU A 37 -2.14 -2.76 4.89
CA LEU A 37 -1.02 -2.83 3.98
C LEU A 37 -1.17 -4.06 3.08
N GLY A 38 -1.47 -3.82 1.80
CA GLY A 38 -1.51 -4.83 0.75
C GLY A 38 -0.13 -5.01 0.13
N VAL A 39 0.36 -6.24 0.04
CA VAL A 39 1.66 -6.56 -0.55
C VAL A 39 1.46 -7.46 -1.76
N SER A 40 1.83 -6.99 -2.95
CA SER A 40 1.78 -7.81 -4.17
C SER A 40 3.16 -8.37 -4.55
N GLY A 41 3.17 -9.46 -5.36
CA GLY A 41 4.36 -10.27 -5.62
C GLY A 41 5.31 -9.66 -6.65
N GLY A 42 6.45 -9.21 -6.17
CA GLY A 42 7.58 -8.72 -6.96
C GLY A 42 8.78 -8.49 -6.07
N ILE A 43 9.96 -8.29 -6.65
CA ILE A 43 11.19 -8.12 -5.88
C ILE A 43 11.08 -6.98 -4.85
N ALA A 44 10.34 -5.93 -5.14
CA ALA A 44 10.15 -4.80 -4.22
C ALA A 44 9.31 -5.14 -2.97
N ALA A 45 8.77 -6.38 -2.85
CA ALA A 45 8.00 -6.81 -1.68
C ALA A 45 8.79 -6.69 -0.37
N TYR A 46 10.13 -6.85 -0.40
CA TYR A 46 10.95 -6.68 0.81
C TYR A 46 10.85 -5.27 1.40
N LYS A 47 10.63 -4.25 0.57
CA LYS A 47 10.49 -2.85 1.02
C LYS A 47 9.19 -2.59 1.78
N SER A 48 8.20 -3.48 1.67
CA SER A 48 6.95 -3.36 2.44
C SER A 48 7.18 -3.40 3.95
N ILE A 49 8.31 -3.98 4.38
CA ILE A 49 8.71 -3.95 5.80
C ILE A 49 9.05 -2.53 6.24
N GLU A 50 9.73 -1.75 5.38
CA GLU A 50 10.06 -0.35 5.67
C GLU A 50 8.78 0.50 5.72
N VAL A 51 7.85 0.27 4.80
CA VAL A 51 6.53 0.90 4.80
C VAL A 51 5.77 0.58 6.08
N LEU A 52 5.68 -0.71 6.45
CA LEU A 52 5.06 -1.15 7.71
C LEU A 52 5.67 -0.42 8.92
N ARG A 53 7.00 -0.41 9.02
CA ARG A 53 7.70 0.23 10.14
C ARG A 53 7.50 1.74 10.15
N GLY A 54 7.43 2.38 8.98
CA GLY A 54 7.08 3.81 8.84
C GLY A 54 5.70 4.11 9.40
N LEU A 55 4.69 3.32 9.02
CA LEU A 55 3.32 3.46 9.51
C LEU A 55 3.22 3.23 11.03
N GLN A 56 3.90 2.21 11.56
CA GLN A 56 3.94 1.96 13.01
C GLN A 56 4.59 3.12 13.78
N ARG A 57 5.70 3.70 13.27
CA ARG A 57 6.32 4.89 13.87
C ARG A 57 5.41 6.11 13.83
N ALA A 58 4.55 6.21 12.82
CA ALA A 58 3.50 7.24 12.73
C ALA A 58 2.30 6.99 13.66
N GLY A 59 2.32 5.92 14.46
CA GLY A 59 1.28 5.59 15.43
C GLY A 59 0.10 4.81 14.85
N CYS A 60 0.21 4.30 13.62
CA CYS A 60 -0.84 3.50 13.00
C CYS A 60 -0.81 2.05 13.53
N ASP A 61 -1.99 1.46 13.64
CA ASP A 61 -2.15 0.02 13.77
C ASP A 61 -2.25 -0.58 12.36
N VAL A 62 -1.37 -1.53 12.04
CA VAL A 62 -1.23 -2.02 10.67
C VAL A 62 -1.57 -3.49 10.58
N ARG A 63 -2.55 -3.80 9.73
CA ARG A 63 -2.90 -5.17 9.33
C ARG A 63 -2.41 -5.43 7.92
N VAL A 64 -1.93 -6.66 7.65
CA VAL A 64 -1.28 -6.98 6.38
C VAL A 64 -2.07 -8.02 5.60
N ALA A 65 -2.26 -7.74 4.31
CA ALA A 65 -2.77 -8.67 3.32
C ALA A 65 -1.74 -8.88 2.22
N MET A 66 -1.56 -10.12 1.77
CA MET A 66 -0.56 -10.46 0.75
C MET A 66 -1.19 -11.25 -0.38
N THR A 67 -0.72 -11.04 -1.61
CA THR A 67 -1.01 -11.99 -2.67
C THR A 67 -0.17 -13.27 -2.47
N ARG A 68 -0.65 -14.41 -3.02
CA ARG A 68 0.15 -15.66 -2.98
C ARG A 68 1.54 -15.48 -3.61
N HIS A 69 1.64 -14.73 -4.72
CA HIS A 69 2.93 -14.40 -5.32
C HIS A 69 3.84 -13.56 -4.42
N ALA A 70 3.30 -12.73 -3.53
CA ALA A 70 4.12 -11.99 -2.58
C ALA A 70 4.82 -12.92 -1.59
N CYS A 71 4.17 -14.03 -1.24
CA CYS A 71 4.72 -15.03 -0.32
C CYS A 71 5.97 -15.75 -0.87
N GLU A 72 6.20 -15.72 -2.19
CA GLU A 72 7.42 -16.24 -2.81
C GLU A 72 8.64 -15.34 -2.57
N PHE A 73 8.42 -14.04 -2.32
CA PHE A 73 9.48 -13.06 -2.08
C PHE A 73 9.71 -12.78 -0.60
N ILE A 74 8.65 -12.80 0.20
CA ILE A 74 8.71 -12.55 1.64
C ILE A 74 7.61 -13.35 2.35
N GLN A 75 7.98 -14.06 3.42
CA GLN A 75 7.04 -14.91 4.12
C GLN A 75 6.06 -14.12 4.99
N PRO A 76 4.77 -14.53 5.07
CA PRO A 76 3.77 -13.93 5.96
C PRO A 76 4.24 -13.87 7.42
N LEU A 77 5.05 -14.84 7.85
CA LEU A 77 5.60 -14.88 9.19
C LEU A 77 6.41 -13.63 9.54
N THR A 78 7.11 -13.03 8.57
CA THR A 78 7.87 -11.80 8.80
C THR A 78 6.95 -10.64 9.22
N PHE A 79 5.84 -10.46 8.52
CA PHE A 79 4.85 -9.43 8.86
C PHE A 79 4.13 -9.75 10.17
N ARG A 80 3.76 -11.02 10.38
CA ARG A 80 3.12 -11.46 11.63
C ARG A 80 4.00 -11.20 12.85
N ALA A 81 5.30 -11.44 12.75
CA ALA A 81 6.24 -11.16 13.84
C ALA A 81 6.34 -9.66 14.16
N LEU A 82 6.13 -8.78 13.18
CA LEU A 82 6.22 -7.32 13.35
C LEU A 82 4.90 -6.66 13.80
N THR A 83 3.77 -7.24 13.43
CA THR A 83 2.43 -6.69 13.74
C THR A 83 1.77 -7.38 14.93
N GLY A 84 2.15 -8.62 15.22
CA GLY A 84 1.45 -9.46 16.19
C GLY A 84 0.09 -9.98 15.69
N THR A 85 -0.30 -9.68 14.44
CA THR A 85 -1.61 -10.02 13.87
C THR A 85 -1.50 -11.07 12.78
N TYR A 86 -2.62 -11.75 12.51
CA TYR A 86 -2.71 -12.70 11.38
C TYR A 86 -2.53 -11.96 10.05
N VAL A 87 -1.75 -12.55 9.14
CA VAL A 87 -1.53 -12.01 7.79
C VAL A 87 -2.45 -12.72 6.81
N LEU A 88 -3.28 -11.97 6.13
CA LEU A 88 -4.32 -12.48 5.25
C LEU A 88 -3.75 -12.72 3.84
N VAL A 89 -3.83 -13.95 3.38
CA VAL A 89 -3.35 -14.38 2.05
C VAL A 89 -4.48 -15.02 1.24
N ASP A 90 -5.34 -15.77 1.91
CA ASP A 90 -6.42 -16.53 1.31
C ASP A 90 -7.67 -16.41 2.18
N ASP A 91 -8.82 -16.12 1.54
CA ASP A 91 -10.12 -16.04 2.22
C ASP A 91 -10.50 -17.36 2.89
N TYR A 92 -10.09 -18.47 2.28
CA TYR A 92 -10.52 -19.81 2.64
C TYR A 92 -9.41 -20.64 3.29
N ALA A 93 -8.36 -19.98 3.79
CA ALA A 93 -7.31 -20.67 4.54
C ALA A 93 -7.91 -21.38 5.76
N PRO A 94 -7.58 -22.66 6.02
CA PRO A 94 -8.20 -23.43 7.12
C PRO A 94 -7.95 -22.84 8.51
N ASP A 95 -6.91 -22.05 8.67
CA ASP A 95 -6.53 -21.35 9.90
C ASP A 95 -7.06 -19.91 9.97
N ASN A 96 -7.82 -19.45 8.95
CA ASN A 96 -8.49 -18.15 8.98
C ASN A 96 -9.77 -18.26 9.86
N PRO A 97 -9.82 -17.53 10.98
CA PRO A 97 -10.97 -17.62 11.89
C PRO A 97 -12.23 -16.90 11.35
N ASP A 98 -12.10 -16.08 10.31
CA ASP A 98 -13.18 -15.27 9.77
C ASP A 98 -13.55 -15.76 8.36
N PRO A 99 -14.76 -16.33 8.17
CA PRO A 99 -15.20 -16.87 6.88
C PRO A 99 -15.48 -15.79 5.83
N ILE A 100 -15.59 -14.52 6.22
CA ILE A 100 -15.82 -13.37 5.36
C ILE A 100 -14.74 -12.31 5.57
N ALA A 101 -13.50 -12.76 5.78
CA ALA A 101 -12.38 -11.94 6.17
C ALA A 101 -12.17 -10.71 5.29
N HIS A 102 -12.34 -10.79 3.97
CA HIS A 102 -12.19 -9.65 3.06
C HIS A 102 -13.22 -8.53 3.34
N ILE A 103 -14.45 -8.89 3.76
CA ILE A 103 -15.47 -7.90 4.15
C ILE A 103 -15.10 -7.27 5.48
N THR A 104 -14.88 -8.09 6.52
CA THR A 104 -14.53 -7.60 7.86
C THR A 104 -13.26 -6.74 7.82
N PHE A 105 -12.26 -7.16 7.04
CA PHE A 105 -11.02 -6.44 6.87
C PHE A 105 -11.24 -5.07 6.19
N SER A 106 -11.98 -5.03 5.08
CA SER A 106 -12.24 -3.81 4.32
C SER A 106 -13.10 -2.78 5.08
N GLN A 107 -14.00 -3.24 5.96
CA GLN A 107 -14.91 -2.37 6.73
C GLN A 107 -14.28 -1.80 8.00
N THR A 108 -13.15 -2.36 8.46
CA THR A 108 -12.51 -1.97 9.72
C THR A 108 -11.25 -1.14 9.55
N ILE A 109 -10.94 -0.70 8.34
CA ILE A 109 -9.76 0.10 8.04
C ILE A 109 -10.12 1.56 7.70
N ASP A 110 -9.24 2.48 8.10
CA ASP A 110 -9.32 3.90 7.77
C ASP A 110 -8.58 4.26 6.47
N LEU A 111 -7.66 3.39 6.03
CA LEU A 111 -6.82 3.58 4.86
C LEU A 111 -6.34 2.22 4.32
N PHE A 112 -6.35 2.07 3.01
CA PHE A 112 -5.78 0.90 2.33
C PHE A 112 -4.58 1.32 1.48
N ILE A 113 -3.39 0.82 1.81
CA ILE A 113 -2.14 1.05 1.07
C ILE A 113 -1.73 -0.24 0.38
N ILE A 114 -1.47 -0.20 -0.92
CA ILE A 114 -0.94 -1.35 -1.68
C ILE A 114 0.49 -1.00 -2.13
N ALA A 115 1.46 -1.59 -1.47
CA ALA A 115 2.89 -1.33 -1.67
C ALA A 115 3.75 -2.59 -1.42
N PRO A 116 4.43 -3.12 -2.46
CA PRO A 116 4.40 -2.69 -3.85
C PRO A 116 3.12 -3.08 -4.57
N ALA A 117 2.77 -2.34 -5.62
CA ALA A 117 1.72 -2.71 -6.55
C ALA A 117 2.32 -3.10 -7.91
N THR A 118 2.22 -4.36 -8.27
CA THR A 118 2.68 -4.87 -9.57
C THR A 118 1.71 -4.48 -10.69
N ALA A 119 2.17 -4.55 -11.95
CA ALA A 119 1.30 -4.36 -13.12
C ALA A 119 0.07 -5.30 -13.09
N ASN A 120 0.25 -6.52 -12.59
CA ASN A 120 -0.85 -7.48 -12.45
C ASN A 120 -1.92 -7.00 -11.49
N ILE A 121 -1.53 -6.53 -10.28
CA ILE A 121 -2.51 -6.06 -9.30
C ILE A 121 -3.22 -4.79 -9.79
N LEU A 122 -2.50 -3.86 -10.45
CA LEU A 122 -3.09 -2.68 -11.07
C LEU A 122 -4.14 -3.05 -12.11
N ALA A 123 -3.82 -4.05 -12.96
CA ALA A 123 -4.75 -4.52 -13.98
C ALA A 123 -6.00 -5.16 -13.37
N LYS A 124 -5.85 -5.99 -12.35
CA LYS A 124 -6.98 -6.61 -11.64
C LYS A 124 -7.88 -5.56 -11.03
N MET A 125 -7.32 -4.64 -10.25
CA MET A 125 -8.07 -3.55 -9.61
C MET A 125 -8.80 -2.69 -10.64
N ALA A 126 -8.13 -2.28 -11.73
CA ALA A 126 -8.72 -1.42 -12.76
C ALA A 126 -9.85 -2.08 -13.55
N ASN A 127 -9.93 -3.42 -13.56
CA ASN A 127 -10.94 -4.18 -14.27
C ASN A 127 -11.91 -4.93 -13.35
N GLY A 128 -11.87 -4.70 -12.03
CA GLY A 128 -12.77 -5.29 -11.07
C GLY A 128 -12.62 -6.81 -10.92
N ILE A 129 -11.41 -7.33 -11.12
CA ILE A 129 -11.12 -8.76 -10.94
C ILE A 129 -10.83 -8.99 -9.44
N ALA A 130 -11.60 -9.89 -8.82
CA ALA A 130 -11.51 -10.24 -7.40
C ALA A 130 -11.28 -11.75 -7.26
N ASP A 131 -10.10 -12.21 -7.65
CA ASP A 131 -9.72 -13.62 -7.66
C ASP A 131 -8.71 -13.98 -6.55
N ASP A 132 -8.42 -13.03 -5.67
CA ASP A 132 -7.59 -13.21 -4.48
C ASP A 132 -8.07 -12.29 -3.33
N PHE A 133 -7.58 -12.56 -2.11
CA PHE A 133 -7.97 -11.81 -0.93
C PHE A 133 -7.78 -10.29 -1.08
N LEU A 134 -6.64 -9.86 -1.66
CA LEU A 134 -6.30 -8.45 -1.76
C LEU A 134 -7.23 -7.71 -2.71
N THR A 135 -7.56 -8.31 -3.85
CA THR A 135 -8.47 -7.73 -4.84
C THR A 135 -9.93 -7.77 -4.40
N SER A 136 -10.36 -8.83 -3.69
CA SER A 136 -11.68 -8.90 -3.05
C SER A 136 -11.84 -7.79 -1.99
N THR A 137 -10.81 -7.60 -1.14
CA THR A 137 -10.76 -6.52 -0.16
C THR A 137 -10.86 -5.14 -0.84
N TYR A 138 -10.12 -4.93 -1.95
CA TYR A 138 -10.19 -3.66 -2.68
C TYR A 138 -11.60 -3.33 -3.17
N LEU A 139 -12.30 -4.29 -3.76
CA LEU A 139 -13.67 -4.08 -4.24
C LEU A 139 -14.69 -3.81 -3.12
N ALA A 140 -14.46 -4.38 -1.93
CA ALA A 140 -15.31 -4.18 -0.76
C ALA A 140 -14.95 -2.95 0.07
N CYS A 141 -13.81 -2.30 -0.23
CA CYS A 141 -13.25 -1.21 0.57
C CYS A 141 -13.94 0.13 0.26
N THR A 142 -14.36 0.83 1.31
CA THR A 142 -14.89 2.19 1.25
C THR A 142 -13.89 3.24 1.75
N ALA A 143 -12.80 2.81 2.38
CA ALA A 143 -11.73 3.69 2.82
C ALA A 143 -10.92 4.21 1.61
N PRO A 144 -10.22 5.36 1.75
CA PRO A 144 -9.27 5.82 0.74
C PRO A 144 -8.23 4.75 0.41
N VAL A 145 -7.86 4.65 -0.87
CA VAL A 145 -6.88 3.68 -1.37
C VAL A 145 -5.68 4.41 -1.94
N ILE A 146 -4.49 4.01 -1.49
CA ILE A 146 -3.20 4.48 -2.00
C ILE A 146 -2.47 3.30 -2.63
N VAL A 147 -1.88 3.52 -3.79
CA VAL A 147 -1.15 2.48 -4.52
C VAL A 147 0.23 2.99 -4.90
N ALA A 148 1.25 2.21 -4.57
CA ALA A 148 2.64 2.48 -4.90
C ALA A 148 3.15 1.46 -5.93
N PRO A 149 3.14 1.77 -7.22
CA PRO A 149 3.58 0.87 -8.28
C PRO A 149 5.06 0.53 -8.18
N ALA A 150 5.40 -0.73 -8.49
CA ALA A 150 6.79 -1.17 -8.65
C ALA A 150 6.87 -2.24 -9.73
N MET A 151 7.60 -1.94 -10.81
CA MET A 151 7.78 -2.81 -11.95
C MET A 151 8.93 -2.36 -12.84
N ASN A 152 9.31 -3.16 -13.83
CA ASN A 152 10.26 -2.76 -14.84
C ASN A 152 9.79 -1.51 -15.61
N THR A 153 10.71 -0.64 -16.04
CA THR A 153 10.42 0.61 -16.77
C THR A 153 9.59 0.39 -18.02
N THR A 154 9.90 -0.65 -18.81
CA THR A 154 9.14 -0.98 -20.02
C THR A 154 7.70 -1.37 -19.68
N MET A 155 7.49 -2.12 -18.60
CA MET A 155 6.15 -2.46 -18.09
C MET A 155 5.42 -1.21 -17.60
N TRP A 156 6.10 -0.29 -16.94
CA TRP A 156 5.51 0.97 -16.48
C TRP A 156 5.00 1.80 -17.64
N HIS A 157 5.82 2.00 -18.68
CA HIS A 157 5.44 2.77 -19.88
C HIS A 157 4.51 2.03 -20.84
N HIS A 158 4.24 0.75 -20.59
CA HIS A 158 3.37 -0.01 -21.48
C HIS A 158 1.95 0.61 -21.52
N PRO A 159 1.35 0.82 -22.72
CA PRO A 159 0.05 1.47 -22.85
C PRO A 159 -1.06 0.81 -22.01
N ALA A 160 -1.02 -0.51 -21.83
CA ALA A 160 -2.00 -1.21 -20.99
C ALA A 160 -1.84 -0.82 -19.51
N THR A 161 -0.61 -0.71 -19.01
CA THR A 161 -0.34 -0.28 -17.62
C THR A 161 -0.82 1.15 -17.41
N GLN A 162 -0.48 2.06 -18.32
CA GLN A 162 -0.89 3.47 -18.21
C GLN A 162 -2.41 3.64 -18.28
N ARG A 163 -3.12 2.88 -19.12
CA ARG A 163 -4.60 2.87 -19.10
C ARG A 163 -5.17 2.39 -17.78
N ASN A 164 -4.59 1.35 -17.17
CA ASN A 164 -5.03 0.85 -15.88
C ASN A 164 -4.79 1.87 -14.77
N VAL A 165 -3.63 2.51 -14.75
CA VAL A 165 -3.30 3.59 -13.80
C VAL A 165 -4.30 4.74 -13.94
N GLN A 166 -4.59 5.16 -15.17
CA GLN A 166 -5.56 6.24 -15.43
C GLN A 166 -6.96 5.88 -14.92
N ARG A 167 -7.43 4.66 -15.19
CA ARG A 167 -8.73 4.18 -14.67
C ARG A 167 -8.79 4.18 -13.15
N LEU A 168 -7.69 3.78 -12.49
CA LEU A 168 -7.62 3.79 -11.02
C LEU A 168 -7.65 5.22 -10.47
N LYS A 169 -6.95 6.16 -11.11
CA LYS A 169 -7.01 7.59 -10.76
C LYS A 169 -8.44 8.15 -10.90
N GLU A 170 -9.13 7.81 -11.99
CA GLU A 170 -10.53 8.18 -12.23
C GLU A 170 -11.49 7.57 -11.21
N ALA A 171 -11.19 6.37 -10.71
CA ALA A 171 -11.93 5.72 -9.62
C ALA A 171 -11.59 6.28 -8.23
N GLY A 172 -10.73 7.30 -8.11
CA GLY A 172 -10.37 7.94 -6.85
C GLY A 172 -9.21 7.28 -6.11
N VAL A 173 -8.51 6.32 -6.73
CA VAL A 173 -7.30 5.72 -6.15
C VAL A 173 -6.14 6.69 -6.26
N HIS A 174 -5.46 6.94 -5.14
CA HIS A 174 -4.26 7.76 -5.12
C HIS A 174 -3.04 6.93 -5.56
N ILE A 175 -2.38 7.38 -6.62
CA ILE A 175 -1.18 6.70 -7.15
C ILE A 175 0.05 7.48 -6.72
N ILE A 176 0.96 6.81 -5.99
CA ILE A 176 2.30 7.31 -5.72
C ILE A 176 3.15 6.96 -6.94
N GLU A 177 3.57 7.96 -7.70
CA GLU A 177 4.40 7.72 -8.88
C GLU A 177 5.70 7.01 -8.49
N PRO A 178 6.14 6.00 -9.27
CA PRO A 178 7.37 5.28 -8.96
C PRO A 178 8.59 6.18 -9.12
N ASP A 179 9.58 6.01 -8.24
CA ASP A 179 10.84 6.73 -8.31
C ASP A 179 11.69 6.29 -9.53
N GLU A 180 12.53 7.21 -9.99
CA GLU A 180 13.59 6.90 -10.94
C GLU A 180 14.78 6.27 -10.21
N GLY A 181 15.43 5.31 -10.84
CA GLY A 181 16.64 4.70 -10.31
C GLY A 181 17.00 3.38 -10.98
N GLU A 182 18.11 2.81 -10.54
CA GLU A 182 18.53 1.49 -10.98
C GLU A 182 17.62 0.41 -10.38
N MET A 183 17.10 -0.46 -11.23
CA MET A 183 16.25 -1.59 -10.86
C MET A 183 17.06 -2.88 -10.76
N ALA A 184 16.48 -3.90 -10.13
CA ALA A 184 17.10 -5.21 -9.97
C ALA A 184 17.52 -5.89 -11.28
N CYS A 185 16.94 -5.47 -12.41
CA CYS A 185 17.32 -5.93 -13.76
C CYS A 185 18.43 -5.10 -14.40
N GLY A 186 19.03 -4.12 -13.70
CA GLY A 186 20.10 -3.25 -14.20
C GLY A 186 19.64 -2.12 -15.11
N THR A 187 18.34 -1.98 -15.39
CA THR A 187 17.83 -0.81 -16.14
C THR A 187 17.64 0.38 -15.22
N ILE A 188 17.95 1.59 -15.74
CA ILE A 188 17.75 2.86 -15.04
C ILE A 188 16.50 3.54 -15.60
N GLY A 189 15.60 4.00 -14.72
CA GLY A 189 14.39 4.72 -15.11
C GLY A 189 13.28 4.61 -14.07
N PRO A 190 12.07 5.13 -14.36
CA PRO A 190 10.93 5.02 -13.47
C PRO A 190 10.42 3.58 -13.36
N GLY A 191 10.04 3.16 -12.16
CA GLY A 191 9.54 1.80 -11.88
C GLY A 191 9.95 1.28 -10.51
N ARG A 192 10.81 2.01 -9.81
CA ARG A 192 11.24 1.68 -8.45
C ARG A 192 10.16 2.08 -7.45
N LEU A 193 9.88 1.21 -6.47
CA LEU A 193 9.03 1.59 -5.35
C LEU A 193 9.62 2.82 -4.66
N SER A 194 8.83 3.89 -4.58
CA SER A 194 9.21 5.10 -3.85
C SER A 194 9.55 4.73 -2.41
N ALA A 195 10.77 5.06 -1.99
CA ALA A 195 11.23 4.73 -0.65
C ALA A 195 10.59 5.69 0.35
N PRO A 196 10.08 5.20 1.51
CA PRO A 196 9.84 6.10 2.62
C PRO A 196 11.19 6.72 2.99
N GLU A 197 11.29 8.05 2.97
CA GLU A 197 12.55 8.72 3.30
C GLU A 197 13.01 8.33 4.71
N GLN A 198 14.19 7.80 4.79
CA GLN A 198 14.92 7.69 6.05
C GLN A 198 15.30 9.10 6.47
N ASP A 199 14.75 9.55 7.60
CA ASP A 199 15.15 10.81 8.23
C ASP A 199 16.63 10.68 8.66
N CYS A 200 17.54 11.07 7.76
CA CYS A 200 18.96 11.21 8.07
C CYS A 200 19.13 12.44 8.96
N ARG A 201 18.74 12.35 10.22
CA ARG A 201 19.26 13.24 11.27
C ARG A 201 20.47 12.59 11.90
N GLU A 202 21.56 12.62 11.20
CA GLU A 202 22.86 12.72 11.82
C GLU A 202 23.22 14.20 11.81
N SER A 203 23.10 14.80 12.94
CA SER A 203 23.80 16.07 13.24
C SER A 203 24.91 15.77 14.23
N PRO A 204 26.12 16.29 13.98
CA PRO A 204 27.27 16.16 14.88
C PRO A 204 27.05 16.90 16.18
#